data_00e3fa8e23c154eef99452303b72166d
#
_entry.id   00e3fa8e23c154eef99452303b72166d
#
_cell.length_a   1.000
_cell.length_b   1.000
_cell.length_c   1.000
_cell.angle_alpha   90.00
_cell.angle_beta   90.00
_cell.angle_gamma   90.00
#
_symmetry.space_group_name_H-M   'P 1'
#
loop_
_entity.id
_entity.type
_entity.pdbx_description
1 polymer ?
#
loop_
_entity_poly.entity_id
_entity_poly.type
_entity_poly.pdbx_seq_one_letter_code
_entity_poly.pdbx_strand_id
1 'polypeptide(L)'
;MSEFSLDNVNSMYMDVLKEIGNIGAGNATTAIAGMLGTTMKMEVPRVLLMDATKLGDAICPEEETIVGIFLEVTNDISGSMMFLMKLPAAHFLVNKLMGRPQDYNEPFDEMDLSAMKEIGNIIAGAYLSALSTMTNLKILPSIPYIAVDMAASILSVPAIQFGQYGDNALFIETEFGDDIMTVSYTHLRAHETSLHL
;
A
#
# COMPACT_ATOMS: atom_id res chain seq x y z
N MET A 1 -7.23 -4.22 32.97
CA MET A 1 -6.85 -4.52 31.57
C MET A 1 -6.97 -3.21 30.84
N SER A 2 -5.86 -2.59 30.46
CA SER A 2 -5.89 -1.33 29.69
C SER A 2 -6.29 -1.68 28.25
N GLU A 3 -7.44 -1.20 27.82
CA GLU A 3 -7.78 -1.18 26.40
C GLU A 3 -6.63 -0.50 25.65
N PHE A 4 -6.12 -1.19 24.65
CA PHE A 4 -5.11 -0.66 23.74
C PHE A 4 -5.83 0.31 22.82
N SER A 5 -6.05 1.53 23.27
CA SER A 5 -6.60 2.60 22.46
C SER A 5 -5.47 3.21 21.66
N LEU A 6 -5.64 3.29 20.34
CA LEU A 6 -4.71 3.97 19.44
C LEU A 6 -4.55 5.47 19.76
N ASP A 7 -5.46 6.03 20.57
CA ASP A 7 -5.36 7.39 21.11
C ASP A 7 -4.16 7.60 22.04
N ASN A 8 -3.53 6.49 22.52
CA ASN A 8 -2.35 6.50 23.36
C ASN A 8 -1.05 6.15 22.62
N VAL A 9 -1.05 6.20 21.29
CA VAL A 9 0.16 6.00 20.50
C VAL A 9 1.14 7.14 20.78
N ASN A 10 2.16 6.86 21.55
CA ASN A 10 3.19 7.84 21.87
C ASN A 10 4.22 7.94 20.72
N SER A 11 5.11 8.92 20.78
CA SER A 11 6.14 9.17 19.76
C SER A 11 6.97 7.93 19.42
N MET A 12 7.25 7.09 20.41
CA MET A 12 8.04 5.85 20.21
C MET A 12 7.33 4.85 19.30
N TYR A 13 6.02 4.70 19.40
CA TYR A 13 5.26 3.82 18.51
C TYR A 13 5.25 4.37 17.08
N MET A 14 5.12 5.70 16.91
CA MET A 14 5.20 6.33 15.60
C MET A 14 6.57 6.13 14.94
N ASP A 15 7.64 6.17 15.71
CA ASP A 15 9.00 5.90 15.22
C ASP A 15 9.14 4.45 14.77
N VAL A 16 8.57 3.49 15.52
CA VAL A 16 8.53 2.07 15.11
C VAL A 16 7.72 1.88 13.83
N LEU A 17 6.55 2.53 13.70
CA LEU A 17 5.73 2.46 12.50
C LEU A 17 6.44 3.05 11.27
N LYS A 18 7.18 4.15 11.46
CA LYS A 18 8.02 4.73 10.40
C LYS A 18 9.13 3.78 9.96
N GLU A 19 9.80 3.13 10.92
CA GLU A 19 10.86 2.18 10.61
C GLU A 19 10.30 0.96 9.87
N ILE A 20 9.15 0.44 10.29
CA ILE A 20 8.43 -0.62 9.59
C ILE A 20 8.11 -0.18 8.15
N GLY A 21 7.59 1.03 7.98
CA GLY A 21 7.30 1.61 6.67
C GLY A 21 8.54 1.69 5.78
N ASN A 22 9.64 2.21 6.32
CA ASN A 22 10.92 2.33 5.61
C ASN A 22 11.45 0.97 5.14
N ILE A 23 11.48 -0.02 6.03
CA ILE A 23 12.00 -1.35 5.70
C ILE A 23 11.09 -2.05 4.68
N GLY A 24 9.77 -2.00 4.88
CA GLY A 24 8.81 -2.59 3.97
C GLY A 24 8.86 -1.98 2.57
N ALA A 25 8.84 -0.64 2.50
CA ALA A 25 8.95 0.09 1.25
C ALA A 25 10.31 -0.13 0.55
N GLY A 26 11.42 -0.19 1.31
CA GLY A 26 12.74 -0.48 0.78
C GLY A 26 12.84 -1.85 0.13
N ASN A 27 12.28 -2.88 0.77
CA ASN A 27 12.22 -4.22 0.20
C ASN A 27 11.32 -4.28 -1.03
N ALA A 28 10.16 -3.62 -1.01
CA ALA A 28 9.27 -3.53 -2.16
C ALA A 28 9.95 -2.84 -3.35
N THR A 29 10.62 -1.71 -3.10
CA THR A 29 11.38 -0.98 -4.12
C THR A 29 12.49 -1.82 -4.73
N THR A 30 13.24 -2.54 -3.90
CA THR A 30 14.30 -3.44 -4.37
C THR A 30 13.73 -4.56 -5.24
N ALA A 31 12.60 -5.14 -4.85
CA ALA A 31 11.92 -6.18 -5.62
C ALA A 31 11.43 -5.65 -6.99
N ILE A 32 10.80 -4.46 -7.01
CA ILE A 32 10.34 -3.82 -8.25
C ILE A 32 11.54 -3.47 -9.14
N ALA A 33 12.58 -2.86 -8.60
CA ALA A 33 13.78 -2.49 -9.34
C ALA A 33 14.43 -3.71 -9.99
N GLY A 34 14.50 -4.84 -9.26
CA GLY A 34 14.98 -6.11 -9.79
C GLY A 34 14.12 -6.65 -10.93
N MET A 35 12.80 -6.58 -10.78
CA MET A 35 11.85 -7.01 -11.82
C MET A 35 11.92 -6.15 -13.08
N LEU A 36 12.06 -4.84 -12.92
CA LEU A 36 12.13 -3.88 -14.03
C LEU A 36 13.53 -3.75 -14.65
N GLY A 37 14.54 -4.39 -14.06
CA GLY A 37 15.94 -4.31 -14.52
C GLY A 37 16.52 -2.89 -14.43
N THR A 38 16.10 -2.09 -13.44
CA THR A 38 16.52 -0.71 -13.26
C THR A 38 16.90 -0.41 -11.80
N THR A 39 17.53 0.71 -11.57
CA THR A 39 17.73 1.23 -10.21
C THR A 39 16.61 2.19 -9.88
N MET A 40 16.07 2.10 -8.68
CA MET A 40 15.03 3.00 -8.19
C MET A 40 15.47 3.63 -6.88
N LYS A 41 15.24 4.91 -6.73
CA LYS A 41 15.35 5.60 -5.44
C LYS A 41 14.03 5.47 -4.70
N MET A 42 14.09 5.47 -3.39
CA MET A 42 12.93 5.42 -2.52
C MET A 42 13.09 6.42 -1.38
N GLU A 43 12.00 7.10 -1.09
CA GLU A 43 11.84 7.93 0.10
C GLU A 43 10.48 7.61 0.75
N VAL A 44 10.42 7.68 2.08
CA VAL A 44 9.16 7.60 2.85
C VAL A 44 8.95 8.94 3.55
N PRO A 45 8.38 9.92 2.83
CA PRO A 45 8.29 11.28 3.35
C PRO A 45 7.29 11.38 4.50
N ARG A 46 6.28 10.54 4.54
CA ARG A 46 5.20 10.69 5.51
C ARG A 46 4.61 9.38 5.97
N VAL A 47 4.43 9.27 7.29
CA VAL A 47 3.68 8.19 7.94
C VAL A 47 2.65 8.82 8.87
N LEU A 48 1.38 8.50 8.67
CA LEU A 48 0.26 9.02 9.42
C LEU A 48 -0.63 7.89 9.93
N LEU A 49 -1.08 8.03 11.16
CA LEU A 49 -2.17 7.23 11.69
C LEU A 49 -3.42 8.12 11.71
N MET A 50 -4.45 7.74 11.00
CA MET A 50 -5.65 8.55 10.83
C MET A 50 -6.90 7.70 10.76
N ASP A 51 -8.04 8.34 10.99
CA ASP A 51 -9.34 7.73 10.75
C ASP A 51 -9.47 7.31 9.27
N ALA A 52 -9.88 6.07 9.05
CA ALA A 52 -10.04 5.52 7.69
C ALA A 52 -11.00 6.33 6.81
N THR A 53 -11.97 7.02 7.42
CA THR A 53 -12.91 7.89 6.70
C THR A 53 -12.28 9.18 6.16
N LYS A 54 -11.11 9.56 6.68
CA LYS A 54 -10.38 10.77 6.29
C LYS A 54 -9.26 10.53 5.28
N LEU A 55 -9.08 9.29 4.83
CA LEU A 55 -8.03 8.94 3.88
C LEU A 55 -8.15 9.71 2.56
N GLY A 56 -9.39 9.90 2.07
CA GLY A 56 -9.64 10.61 0.82
C GLY A 56 -9.02 12.00 0.79
N ASP A 57 -9.25 12.79 1.83
CA ASP A 57 -8.75 14.16 1.95
C ASP A 57 -7.22 14.25 1.98
N ALA A 58 -6.55 13.18 2.40
CA ALA A 58 -5.11 13.17 2.64
C ALA A 58 -4.28 12.71 1.44
N ILE A 59 -4.88 11.98 0.48
CA ILE A 59 -4.16 11.24 -0.56
C ILE A 59 -4.16 12.00 -1.89
N CYS A 60 -5.34 12.27 -2.42
CA CYS A 60 -5.48 12.96 -3.70
C CYS A 60 -6.91 13.51 -3.86
N PRO A 61 -7.16 14.41 -4.83
CA PRO A 61 -8.51 14.87 -5.13
C PRO A 61 -9.46 13.70 -5.42
N GLU A 62 -10.68 13.77 -4.89
CA GLU A 62 -11.70 12.73 -5.00
C GLU A 62 -12.02 12.31 -6.44
N GLU A 63 -11.92 13.25 -7.38
CA GLU A 63 -12.21 13.08 -8.80
C GLU A 63 -11.02 12.53 -9.60
N GLU A 64 -9.82 12.46 -8.98
CA GLU A 64 -8.64 11.94 -9.67
C GLU A 64 -8.80 10.43 -9.91
N THR A 65 -8.57 9.98 -11.14
CA THR A 65 -8.54 8.54 -11.44
C THR A 65 -7.23 7.95 -10.99
N ILE A 66 -7.31 6.91 -10.18
CA ILE A 66 -6.16 6.20 -9.60
C ILE A 66 -6.29 4.69 -9.81
N VAL A 67 -5.19 4.00 -9.60
CA VAL A 67 -5.16 2.54 -9.51
C VAL A 67 -5.10 2.15 -8.05
N GLY A 68 -6.03 1.31 -7.60
CA GLY A 68 -6.03 0.68 -6.30
C GLY A 68 -5.74 -0.82 -6.43
N ILE A 69 -4.77 -1.32 -5.67
CA ILE A 69 -4.46 -2.73 -5.55
C ILE A 69 -4.77 -3.13 -4.11
N PHE A 70 -5.86 -3.85 -3.93
CA PHE A 70 -6.34 -4.30 -2.62
C PHE A 70 -6.00 -5.76 -2.38
N LEU A 71 -5.60 -6.10 -1.17
CA LEU A 71 -5.39 -7.48 -0.72
C LEU A 71 -5.72 -7.62 0.76
N GLU A 72 -6.13 -8.80 1.14
CA GLU A 72 -6.31 -9.19 2.53
C GLU A 72 -5.00 -9.76 3.09
N VAL A 73 -4.80 -9.54 4.37
CA VAL A 73 -3.69 -10.08 5.14
C VAL A 73 -4.25 -11.05 6.16
N THR A 74 -3.67 -12.23 6.22
CA THR A 74 -4.16 -13.33 7.08
C THR A 74 -3.01 -14.03 7.79
N ASN A 75 -3.37 -14.92 8.69
CA ASN A 75 -2.56 -15.76 9.56
C ASN A 75 -2.43 -15.17 10.97
N ASP A 76 -1.20 -14.91 11.49
CA ASP A 76 -1.02 -14.39 12.86
C ASP A 76 -1.54 -12.95 13.02
N ILE A 77 -1.66 -12.23 11.91
CA ILE A 77 -2.32 -10.92 11.84
C ILE A 77 -3.42 -11.00 10.79
N SER A 78 -4.57 -10.41 11.09
CA SER A 78 -5.66 -10.23 10.13
C SER A 78 -5.83 -8.74 9.83
N GLY A 79 -5.96 -8.41 8.55
CA GLY A 79 -6.13 -7.03 8.12
C GLY A 79 -6.25 -6.92 6.62
N SER A 80 -6.03 -5.72 6.10
CA SER A 80 -5.98 -5.47 4.66
C SER A 80 -4.89 -4.46 4.32
N MET A 81 -4.41 -4.55 3.09
CA MET A 81 -3.50 -3.58 2.49
C MET A 81 -4.10 -3.06 1.20
N MET A 82 -3.86 -1.80 0.94
CA MET A 82 -4.20 -1.19 -0.33
C MET A 82 -3.00 -0.37 -0.83
N PHE A 83 -2.56 -0.65 -2.03
CA PHE A 83 -1.61 0.21 -2.73
C PHE A 83 -2.38 1.11 -3.66
N LEU A 84 -2.06 2.38 -3.64
CA LEU A 84 -2.69 3.41 -4.47
C LEU A 84 -1.63 4.03 -5.36
N MET A 85 -1.93 4.22 -6.63
CA MET A 85 -1.01 4.89 -7.53
C MET A 85 -1.75 5.72 -8.57
N LYS A 86 -1.15 6.84 -8.93
CA LYS A 86 -1.65 7.66 -10.03
C LYS A 86 -1.49 6.95 -11.36
N LEU A 87 -2.40 7.20 -12.32
CA LEU A 87 -2.35 6.58 -13.64
C LEU A 87 -0.97 6.65 -14.32
N PRO A 88 -0.28 7.80 -14.34
CA PRO A 88 1.05 7.87 -14.99
C PRO A 88 2.06 6.89 -14.39
N ALA A 89 2.03 6.71 -13.05
CA ALA A 89 2.91 5.77 -12.37
C ALA A 89 2.56 4.32 -12.72
N ALA A 90 1.28 4.00 -12.77
CA ALA A 90 0.81 2.67 -13.15
C ALA A 90 1.20 2.33 -14.59
N HIS A 91 0.99 3.24 -15.54
CA HIS A 91 1.44 3.09 -16.93
C HIS A 91 2.95 2.91 -17.04
N PHE A 92 3.72 3.72 -16.29
CA PHE A 92 5.17 3.58 -16.27
C PHE A 92 5.59 2.17 -15.87
N LEU A 93 5.08 1.66 -14.75
CA LEU A 93 5.43 0.35 -14.23
C LEU A 93 5.05 -0.76 -15.22
N VAL A 94 3.83 -0.72 -15.74
CA VAL A 94 3.33 -1.72 -16.68
C VAL A 94 4.12 -1.68 -18.00
N ASN A 95 4.28 -0.52 -18.61
CA ASN A 95 5.01 -0.39 -19.86
C ASN A 95 6.46 -0.80 -19.73
N LYS A 96 7.09 -0.44 -18.60
CA LYS A 96 8.46 -0.87 -18.29
C LYS A 96 8.57 -2.38 -18.16
N LEU A 97 7.65 -3.00 -17.42
CA LEU A 97 7.59 -4.45 -17.24
C LEU A 97 7.37 -5.19 -18.56
N MET A 98 6.49 -4.65 -19.40
CA MET A 98 6.15 -5.24 -20.71
C MET A 98 7.15 -4.90 -21.81
N GLY A 99 8.19 -4.10 -21.55
CA GLY A 99 9.17 -3.68 -22.53
C GLY A 99 8.59 -2.79 -23.64
N ARG A 100 7.50 -2.07 -23.33
CA ARG A 100 6.81 -1.19 -24.27
C ARG A 100 7.31 0.26 -24.15
N PRO A 101 7.15 1.08 -25.23
CA PRO A 101 7.33 2.52 -25.11
C PRO A 101 6.41 3.12 -24.05
N GLN A 102 6.85 4.23 -23.43
CA GLN A 102 6.04 4.90 -22.43
C GLN A 102 4.90 5.66 -23.11
N ASP A 103 3.68 5.13 -22.95
CA ASP A 103 2.44 5.77 -23.34
C ASP A 103 1.51 5.81 -22.13
N TYR A 104 0.89 6.96 -21.87
CA TYR A 104 0.03 7.22 -20.71
C TYR A 104 -1.43 7.50 -21.10
N ASN A 105 -1.76 7.40 -22.39
CA ASN A 105 -3.06 7.80 -22.91
C ASN A 105 -3.98 6.60 -23.19
N GLU A 106 -3.41 5.42 -23.40
CA GLU A 106 -4.20 4.22 -23.68
C GLU A 106 -4.81 3.66 -22.39
N PRO A 107 -6.08 3.24 -22.41
CA PRO A 107 -6.67 2.55 -21.27
C PRO A 107 -5.97 1.20 -21.04
N PHE A 108 -5.92 0.75 -19.78
CA PHE A 108 -5.37 -0.56 -19.45
C PHE A 108 -6.20 -1.69 -20.07
N ASP A 109 -5.53 -2.58 -20.77
CA ASP A 109 -6.11 -3.83 -21.26
C ASP A 109 -6.02 -4.96 -20.21
N GLU A 110 -6.52 -6.16 -20.56
CA GLU A 110 -6.48 -7.32 -19.66
C GLU A 110 -5.04 -7.76 -19.33
N MET A 111 -4.11 -7.59 -20.27
CA MET A 111 -2.70 -7.93 -20.05
C MET A 111 -2.05 -6.94 -19.10
N ASP A 112 -2.38 -5.66 -19.23
CA ASP A 112 -1.91 -4.60 -18.34
C ASP A 112 -2.39 -4.82 -16.91
N LEU A 113 -3.66 -5.18 -16.74
CA LEU A 113 -4.22 -5.51 -15.43
C LEU A 113 -3.59 -6.77 -14.84
N SER A 114 -3.23 -7.75 -15.66
CA SER A 114 -2.49 -8.93 -15.21
C SER A 114 -1.07 -8.57 -14.76
N ALA A 115 -0.37 -7.72 -15.53
CA ALA A 115 0.94 -7.22 -15.16
C ALA A 115 0.88 -6.42 -13.84
N MET A 116 -0.17 -5.61 -13.66
CA MET A 116 -0.41 -4.85 -12.43
C MET A 116 -0.63 -5.77 -11.22
N LYS A 117 -1.35 -6.90 -11.41
CA LYS A 117 -1.52 -7.91 -10.34
C LYS A 117 -0.18 -8.50 -9.91
N GLU A 118 0.69 -8.79 -10.87
CA GLU A 118 2.02 -9.32 -10.55
C GLU A 118 2.87 -8.28 -9.82
N ILE A 119 2.84 -7.03 -10.24
CA ILE A 119 3.47 -5.92 -9.53
C ILE A 119 2.94 -5.84 -8.09
N GLY A 120 1.62 -5.90 -7.92
CA GLY A 120 0.98 -5.89 -6.60
C GLY A 120 1.41 -7.07 -5.71
N ASN A 121 1.48 -8.27 -6.27
CA ASN A 121 1.96 -9.47 -5.56
C ASN A 121 3.40 -9.29 -5.07
N ILE A 122 4.29 -8.77 -5.92
CA ILE A 122 5.69 -8.57 -5.60
C ILE A 122 5.86 -7.52 -4.51
N ILE A 123 5.16 -6.37 -4.62
CA ILE A 123 5.19 -5.31 -3.62
C ILE A 123 4.68 -5.84 -2.28
N ALA A 124 3.51 -6.45 -2.27
CA ALA A 124 2.90 -6.98 -1.06
C ALA A 124 3.76 -8.06 -0.41
N GLY A 125 4.26 -8.99 -1.21
CA GLY A 125 5.13 -10.07 -0.73
C GLY A 125 6.41 -9.55 -0.09
N ALA A 126 7.08 -8.59 -0.74
CA ALA A 126 8.30 -7.98 -0.22
C ALA A 126 8.04 -7.20 1.08
N TYR A 127 6.96 -6.41 1.12
CA TYR A 127 6.56 -5.64 2.28
C TYR A 127 6.20 -6.54 3.47
N LEU A 128 5.32 -7.53 3.26
CA LEU A 128 4.88 -8.43 4.32
C LEU A 128 5.98 -9.39 4.78
N SER A 129 6.91 -9.76 3.90
CA SER A 129 8.10 -10.52 4.28
C SER A 129 9.00 -9.72 5.24
N ALA A 130 9.17 -8.42 5.00
CA ALA A 130 9.89 -7.54 5.91
C ALA A 130 9.21 -7.48 7.28
N LEU A 131 7.89 -7.25 7.30
CA LEU A 131 7.10 -7.24 8.53
C LEU A 131 7.21 -8.56 9.29
N SER A 132 7.05 -9.67 8.58
CA SER A 132 7.17 -11.02 9.15
C SER A 132 8.52 -11.25 9.81
N THR A 133 9.60 -10.80 9.16
CA THR A 133 10.96 -10.91 9.70
C THR A 133 11.16 -10.06 10.95
N MET A 134 10.63 -8.84 10.96
CA MET A 134 10.78 -7.92 12.11
C MET A 134 9.94 -8.33 13.31
N THR A 135 8.75 -8.85 13.08
CA THR A 135 7.79 -9.19 14.13
C THR A 135 7.83 -10.65 14.58
N ASN A 136 8.52 -11.49 13.80
CA ASN A 136 8.50 -12.96 13.93
C ASN A 136 7.08 -13.55 13.83
N LEU A 137 6.18 -12.86 13.13
CA LEU A 137 4.82 -13.30 12.87
C LEU A 137 4.71 -13.87 11.45
N LYS A 138 3.87 -14.87 11.28
CA LYS A 138 3.53 -15.38 9.95
C LYS A 138 2.42 -14.52 9.36
N ILE A 139 2.71 -13.87 8.25
CA ILE A 139 1.81 -12.93 7.60
C ILE A 139 1.71 -13.32 6.13
N LEU A 140 0.50 -13.55 5.64
CA LEU A 140 0.26 -14.01 4.27
C LEU A 140 -0.71 -13.08 3.55
N PRO A 141 -0.38 -12.60 2.35
CA PRO A 141 -1.31 -11.86 1.51
C PRO A 141 -2.27 -12.78 0.77
N SER A 142 -3.49 -12.29 0.50
CA SER A 142 -4.38 -12.87 -0.50
C SER A 142 -3.92 -12.55 -1.93
N ILE A 143 -4.63 -13.09 -2.92
CA ILE A 143 -4.48 -12.65 -4.32
C ILE A 143 -4.96 -11.20 -4.41
N PRO A 144 -4.19 -10.29 -5.05
CA PRO A 144 -4.58 -8.90 -5.20
C PRO A 144 -5.81 -8.72 -6.09
N TYR A 145 -6.69 -7.83 -5.65
CA TYR A 145 -7.76 -7.27 -6.45
C TYR A 145 -7.36 -5.88 -6.94
N ILE A 146 -7.63 -5.59 -8.22
CA ILE A 146 -7.28 -4.30 -8.83
C ILE A 146 -8.54 -3.57 -9.25
N ALA A 147 -8.55 -2.29 -8.97
CA ALA A 147 -9.54 -1.35 -9.48
C ALA A 147 -8.85 -0.12 -10.09
N VAL A 148 -9.40 0.37 -11.18
CA VAL A 148 -9.02 1.65 -11.79
C VAL A 148 -10.28 2.50 -11.80
N ASP A 149 -10.35 3.51 -10.96
CA ASP A 149 -11.55 4.34 -10.76
C ASP A 149 -11.17 5.67 -10.11
N MET A 150 -12.16 6.52 -9.88
CA MET A 150 -11.99 7.74 -9.11
C MET A 150 -11.52 7.42 -7.68
N ALA A 151 -10.68 8.27 -7.14
CA ALA A 151 -10.14 8.11 -5.79
C ALA A 151 -11.26 7.96 -4.74
N ALA A 152 -12.34 8.72 -4.85
CA ALA A 152 -13.50 8.61 -3.97
C ALA A 152 -14.09 7.18 -3.97
N SER A 153 -14.23 6.56 -5.16
CA SER A 153 -14.75 5.18 -5.28
C SER A 153 -13.82 4.19 -4.62
N ILE A 154 -12.53 4.24 -4.92
CA ILE A 154 -11.52 3.30 -4.41
C ILE A 154 -11.38 3.44 -2.89
N LEU A 155 -11.28 4.67 -2.38
CA LEU A 155 -11.10 4.94 -0.95
C LEU A 155 -12.37 4.73 -0.12
N SER A 156 -13.55 4.65 -0.76
CA SER A 156 -14.79 4.26 -0.09
C SER A 156 -14.75 2.81 0.42
N VAL A 157 -13.99 1.93 -0.24
CA VAL A 157 -13.91 0.51 0.14
C VAL A 157 -13.37 0.34 1.57
N PRO A 158 -12.18 0.84 1.93
CA PRO A 158 -11.72 0.79 3.32
C PRO A 158 -12.63 1.60 4.27
N ALA A 159 -13.17 2.73 3.85
CA ALA A 159 -14.06 3.53 4.67
C ALA A 159 -15.35 2.77 5.04
N ILE A 160 -15.95 2.03 4.11
CA ILE A 160 -17.15 1.23 4.36
C ILE A 160 -16.83 0.00 5.20
N GLN A 161 -15.74 -0.71 4.90
CA GLN A 161 -15.37 -1.93 5.61
C GLN A 161 -14.96 -1.66 7.07
N PHE A 162 -14.34 -0.52 7.33
CA PHE A 162 -13.68 -0.23 8.60
C PHE A 162 -14.27 0.96 9.35
N GLY A 163 -14.90 1.90 8.66
CA GLY A 163 -15.47 3.12 9.27
C GLY A 163 -16.61 2.86 10.27
N GLN A 164 -17.27 1.71 10.20
CA GLN A 164 -18.34 1.34 11.15
C GLN A 164 -17.82 1.06 12.57
N TYR A 165 -16.53 0.83 12.73
CA TYR A 165 -15.91 0.45 13.99
C TYR A 165 -14.97 1.53 14.56
N GLY A 166 -14.88 2.70 13.94
CA GLY A 166 -13.98 3.79 14.36
C GLY A 166 -12.51 3.44 14.18
N ASP A 167 -12.18 2.64 13.17
CA ASP A 167 -10.85 2.12 12.97
C ASP A 167 -9.90 3.13 12.34
N ASN A 168 -8.68 3.15 12.86
CA ASN A 168 -7.60 3.94 12.30
C ASN A 168 -6.88 3.20 11.17
N ALA A 169 -6.46 3.96 10.18
CA ALA A 169 -5.64 3.51 9.08
C ALA A 169 -4.20 4.00 9.25
N LEU A 170 -3.24 3.14 9.02
CA LEU A 170 -1.85 3.54 8.88
C LEU A 170 -1.60 3.92 7.42
N PHE A 171 -1.42 5.20 7.16
CA PHE A 171 -1.05 5.72 5.85
C PHE A 171 0.46 5.90 5.78
N ILE A 172 1.08 5.27 4.78
CA ILE A 172 2.51 5.40 4.49
C ILE A 172 2.66 5.94 3.09
N GLU A 173 3.09 7.18 2.97
CA GLU A 173 3.45 7.75 1.69
C GLU A 173 4.85 7.29 1.33
N THR A 174 4.99 6.71 0.14
CA THR A 174 6.27 6.23 -0.36
C THR A 174 6.48 6.81 -1.75
N GLU A 175 7.58 7.48 -1.93
CA GLU A 175 8.02 7.97 -3.23
C GLU A 175 9.11 7.04 -3.74
N PHE A 176 8.89 6.45 -4.90
CA PHE A 176 9.93 5.73 -5.60
C PHE A 176 9.88 6.00 -7.08
N GLY A 177 11.03 6.12 -7.68
CA GLY A 177 11.12 6.48 -9.08
C GLY A 177 12.56 6.72 -9.51
N ASP A 178 12.68 6.91 -10.79
CA ASP A 178 13.86 7.35 -11.50
C ASP A 178 13.63 8.84 -11.79
N ASP A 179 13.98 9.74 -10.90
CA ASP A 179 13.86 11.21 -10.95
C ASP A 179 12.59 11.81 -11.65
N ILE A 180 11.70 10.97 -12.17
CA ILE A 180 10.59 11.33 -13.04
C ILE A 180 9.22 10.96 -12.44
N MET A 181 9.14 10.03 -11.47
CA MET A 181 7.83 9.56 -11.00
C MET A 181 7.80 9.21 -9.52
N THR A 182 6.82 9.81 -8.85
CA THR A 182 6.45 9.52 -7.46
C THR A 182 5.27 8.57 -7.44
N VAL A 183 5.37 7.51 -6.66
CA VAL A 183 4.29 6.56 -6.41
C VAL A 183 4.02 6.51 -4.92
N SER A 184 2.81 6.85 -4.50
CA SER A 184 2.41 6.93 -3.08
C SER A 184 1.59 5.75 -2.64
N TYR A 185 1.84 5.24 -1.46
CA TYR A 185 1.06 4.15 -0.80
C TYR A 185 1.01 4.33 0.70
N THR A 186 0.17 3.74 1.39
CA THR A 186 -0.23 2.40 1.78
C THR A 186 -1.24 2.46 2.90
N HIS A 187 -2.05 1.44 3.04
CA HIS A 187 -2.90 1.26 4.19
C HIS A 187 -2.64 -0.11 4.83
N LEU A 188 -2.28 -0.13 6.10
CA LEU A 188 -2.24 -1.33 6.95
C LEU A 188 -3.21 -1.18 8.11
N ARG A 189 -4.10 -2.16 8.26
CA ARG A 189 -4.90 -2.34 9.45
C ARG A 189 -4.53 -3.65 10.12
N ALA A 190 -4.19 -3.59 11.41
CA ALA A 190 -4.22 -4.76 12.26
C ALA A 190 -5.62 -4.87 12.87
N HIS A 191 -6.36 -5.91 12.55
CA HIS A 191 -7.54 -6.29 13.31
C HIS A 191 -7.04 -6.74 14.68
N GLU A 192 -7.56 -6.16 15.75
CA GLU A 192 -7.30 -6.68 17.08
C GLU A 192 -7.83 -8.12 17.15
N THR A 193 -6.96 -9.09 16.89
CA THR A 193 -7.20 -10.42 17.44
C THR A 193 -7.01 -10.28 18.95
N SER A 194 -8.09 -10.44 19.69
CA SER A 194 -8.05 -10.61 21.11
C SER A 194 -7.05 -11.73 21.43
N LEU A 195 -5.82 -11.35 21.75
CA LEU A 195 -4.87 -12.23 22.39
C LEU A 195 -5.44 -12.52 23.78
N HIS A 196 -6.22 -13.59 23.88
CA HIS A 196 -6.44 -14.24 25.14
C HIS A 196 -5.11 -14.89 25.54
N LEU A 197 -4.34 -14.15 26.35
CA LEU A 197 -3.34 -14.70 27.23
C LEU A 197 -3.98 -15.07 28.57
#